data_0669b0e874c95ba25abe01b06fa7ce25
#
_entry.id   0669b0e874c95ba25abe01b06fa7ce25
#
_cell.length_a   1.000
_cell.length_b   1.000
_cell.length_c   1.000
_cell.angle_alpha   90.00
_cell.angle_beta   90.00
_cell.angle_gamma   90.00
#
_symmetry.space_group_name_H-M   'P 1'
#
loop_
_entity.id
_entity.type
_entity.pdbx_description
1 polymer ?
#
loop_
_entity_poly.entity_id
_entity_poly.type
_entity_poly.pdbx_seq_one_letter_code
_entity_poly.pdbx_strand_id
1 'polypeptide(L)'
;MKKLVFIIFISINLFAQDKKVYLKENRFDMLASDFRFPKMNFDAIGFGAYHGSAKTYEVEKLIINDLKWQGVLDYYFPETNFSQAFYFQKYLENGDEKLLKDLVLAFQSIVNQEGTIETFNHWKNLRELNKKYPQNPVQILGCDVINEYKFPIKHILYLTENIQNWEERRYLEKIFLDENTDFGIDNESLEKQLKSFIESYWRNKETFEGEIKNIDDFRFILKNIEYNFNDKRDREQIIFDNYIYLKEKYKLGSKKQFFKYGFFHIQKAREGNYPSFFTRLIEQNIYERNKVVSVMGYLTKSKVLWNKTYDKQGNYKTYTIEKGYGIGDYWKEYFKGIGKLKKMKLSDITLFRLNAENSPYHKGTDLMEVKQLFKKSNKAELKGKNTTDFIDFAVLISHSENQIPIEEILKNR
;
A
#
# COMPACT_ATOMS: atom_id res chain seq x y z
N MET A 1 18.97 -54.24 13.66
CA MET A 1 18.67 -52.91 14.19
C MET A 1 19.40 -51.78 13.50
N LYS A 2 20.71 -51.81 13.24
CA LYS A 2 21.46 -50.72 12.58
C LYS A 2 21.04 -50.40 11.13
N LYS A 3 20.57 -51.39 10.36
CA LYS A 3 20.10 -51.17 8.97
C LYS A 3 18.72 -50.47 8.89
N LEU A 4 17.83 -50.68 9.87
CA LEU A 4 16.50 -50.06 9.90
C LEU A 4 16.57 -48.57 10.26
N VAL A 5 17.51 -48.19 11.15
CA VAL A 5 17.74 -46.80 11.53
C VAL A 5 18.30 -45.98 10.35
N PHE A 6 19.15 -46.59 9.49
CA PHE A 6 19.70 -45.93 8.33
C PHE A 6 18.63 -45.65 7.22
N ILE A 7 17.67 -46.57 7.06
CA ILE A 7 16.56 -46.42 6.12
C ILE A 7 15.60 -45.31 6.58
N ILE A 8 15.34 -45.20 7.89
CA ILE A 8 14.49 -44.12 8.44
C ILE A 8 15.17 -42.76 8.28
N PHE A 9 16.49 -42.63 8.43
CA PHE A 9 17.19 -41.39 8.19
C PHE A 9 17.23 -40.96 6.70
N ILE A 10 17.28 -41.90 5.77
CA ILE A 10 17.22 -41.62 4.32
C ILE A 10 15.78 -41.18 3.95
N SER A 11 14.75 -41.81 4.51
CA SER A 11 13.36 -41.42 4.23
C SER A 11 12.98 -40.04 4.78
N ILE A 12 13.54 -39.60 5.91
CA ILE A 12 13.33 -38.25 6.46
C ILE A 12 14.03 -37.18 5.60
N ASN A 13 15.16 -37.49 4.98
CA ASN A 13 15.84 -36.55 4.06
C ASN A 13 15.17 -36.45 2.68
N LEU A 14 14.41 -37.46 2.24
CA LEU A 14 13.69 -37.45 0.97
C LEU A 14 12.43 -36.56 0.99
N PHE A 15 11.91 -36.22 2.15
CA PHE A 15 10.73 -35.34 2.29
C PHE A 15 11.04 -33.85 2.48
N ALA A 16 12.29 -33.48 2.67
CA ALA A 16 12.69 -32.06 2.68
C ALA A 16 13.11 -31.67 1.27
N GLN A 17 12.16 -31.33 0.40
CA GLN A 17 12.47 -30.78 -0.92
C GLN A 17 13.47 -29.62 -0.76
N ASP A 18 14.62 -29.70 -1.46
CA ASP A 18 15.61 -28.62 -1.41
C ASP A 18 14.94 -27.31 -1.85
N LYS A 19 14.97 -26.29 -1.00
CA LYS A 19 14.40 -24.98 -1.31
C LYS A 19 14.86 -24.43 -2.66
N LYS A 20 16.05 -24.80 -3.13
CA LYS A 20 16.55 -24.39 -4.44
C LYS A 20 15.83 -25.07 -5.59
N VAL A 21 15.57 -26.39 -5.47
CA VAL A 21 14.79 -27.14 -6.47
C VAL A 21 13.37 -26.58 -6.55
N TYR A 22 12.72 -26.42 -5.39
CA TYR A 22 11.40 -25.82 -5.31
C TYR A 22 11.31 -24.43 -5.97
N LEU A 23 12.25 -23.53 -5.61
CA LEU A 23 12.27 -22.18 -6.17
C LEU A 23 12.55 -22.18 -7.68
N LYS A 24 13.35 -23.13 -8.19
CA LYS A 24 13.60 -23.26 -9.63
C LYS A 24 12.33 -23.62 -10.40
N GLU A 25 11.47 -24.42 -9.81
CA GLU A 25 10.21 -24.89 -10.42
C GLU A 25 9.05 -23.88 -10.25
N ASN A 26 9.12 -23.01 -9.22
CA ASN A 26 8.05 -22.09 -8.84
C ASN A 26 8.47 -20.62 -8.97
N ARG A 27 9.20 -20.27 -10.06
CA ARG A 27 9.65 -18.92 -10.36
C ARG A 27 9.19 -18.46 -11.73
N PHE A 28 8.96 -17.17 -11.85
CA PHE A 28 8.45 -16.53 -13.06
C PHE A 28 9.27 -15.29 -13.35
N ASP A 29 9.73 -15.12 -14.58
CA ASP A 29 10.39 -13.89 -15.02
C ASP A 29 9.32 -12.83 -15.31
N MET A 30 9.23 -11.81 -14.45
CA MET A 30 8.23 -10.78 -14.64
C MET A 30 8.56 -9.81 -15.78
N LEU A 31 9.80 -9.81 -16.27
CA LEU A 31 10.22 -9.00 -17.43
C LEU A 31 10.07 -9.71 -18.76
N ALA A 32 9.74 -10.99 -18.75
CA ALA A 32 9.46 -11.73 -19.99
C ALA A 32 8.17 -11.21 -20.65
N SER A 33 8.17 -11.13 -21.99
CA SER A 33 7.03 -10.61 -22.75
C SER A 33 5.76 -11.46 -22.62
N ASP A 34 5.91 -12.72 -22.30
CA ASP A 34 4.86 -13.71 -22.07
C ASP A 34 4.53 -13.91 -20.57
N PHE A 35 5.07 -13.07 -19.69
CA PHE A 35 4.77 -13.15 -18.26
C PHE A 35 3.26 -13.15 -18.00
N ARG A 36 2.83 -14.06 -17.14
CA ARG A 36 1.48 -14.10 -16.58
C ARG A 36 1.56 -14.35 -15.10
N PHE A 37 0.85 -13.54 -14.32
CA PHE A 37 0.69 -13.78 -12.91
C PHE A 37 -0.07 -15.10 -12.72
N PRO A 38 0.37 -16.01 -11.80
CA PRO A 38 -0.28 -17.30 -11.60
C PRO A 38 -1.78 -17.16 -11.31
N LYS A 39 -2.61 -17.90 -12.05
CA LYS A 39 -4.07 -17.89 -11.84
C LYS A 39 -4.41 -18.33 -10.44
N MET A 40 -5.21 -17.55 -9.74
CA MET A 40 -5.65 -17.81 -8.39
C MET A 40 -7.11 -17.36 -8.22
N ASN A 41 -7.81 -18.04 -7.32
CA ASN A 41 -9.15 -17.61 -6.90
C ASN A 41 -9.01 -16.78 -5.63
N PHE A 42 -8.89 -15.47 -5.76
CA PHE A 42 -8.78 -14.53 -4.65
C PHE A 42 -9.94 -13.54 -4.65
N ASP A 43 -10.17 -12.89 -3.51
CA ASP A 43 -11.03 -11.72 -3.37
C ASP A 43 -10.20 -10.45 -3.08
N ALA A 44 -9.12 -10.61 -2.32
CA ALA A 44 -8.15 -9.57 -2.04
C ALA A 44 -6.73 -10.05 -2.34
N ILE A 45 -5.98 -9.28 -3.13
CA ILE A 45 -4.55 -9.48 -3.36
C ILE A 45 -3.80 -8.21 -2.98
N GLY A 46 -2.74 -8.32 -2.19
CA GLY A 46 -1.90 -7.20 -1.79
C GLY A 46 -0.48 -7.34 -2.31
N PHE A 47 0.10 -6.23 -2.77
CA PHE A 47 1.52 -6.10 -3.03
C PHE A 47 2.14 -5.10 -2.06
N GLY A 48 3.12 -5.55 -1.30
CA GLY A 48 3.87 -4.73 -0.33
C GLY A 48 5.36 -4.82 -0.57
N ALA A 49 6.02 -3.67 -0.57
CA ALA A 49 7.45 -3.56 -0.69
C ALA A 49 7.97 -2.35 0.10
N TYR A 50 9.27 -2.27 0.28
CA TYR A 50 9.89 -1.09 0.86
C TYR A 50 9.78 0.10 -0.09
N HIS A 51 9.44 1.28 0.44
CA HIS A 51 9.23 2.49 -0.36
C HIS A 51 10.53 3.09 -0.91
N GLY A 52 10.41 3.97 -1.90
CA GLY A 52 11.52 4.74 -2.44
C GLY A 52 12.31 4.08 -3.56
N SER A 53 11.95 2.87 -4.00
CA SER A 53 12.59 2.12 -5.08
C SER A 53 11.78 2.24 -6.38
N ALA A 54 12.41 2.63 -7.49
CA ALA A 54 11.73 2.85 -8.76
C ALA A 54 11.07 1.57 -9.32
N LYS A 55 11.76 0.42 -9.24
CA LYS A 55 11.21 -0.85 -9.76
C LYS A 55 10.03 -1.39 -8.96
N THR A 56 9.74 -0.86 -7.78
CA THR A 56 8.53 -1.23 -7.03
C THR A 56 7.27 -0.90 -7.83
N TYR A 57 7.22 0.27 -8.47
CA TYR A 57 6.12 0.65 -9.35
C TYR A 57 6.08 -0.14 -10.65
N GLU A 58 7.23 -0.59 -11.15
CA GLU A 58 7.28 -1.50 -12.30
C GLU A 58 6.63 -2.85 -11.96
N VAL A 59 6.95 -3.43 -10.81
CA VAL A 59 6.31 -4.67 -10.32
C VAL A 59 4.80 -4.50 -10.18
N GLU A 60 4.36 -3.43 -9.53
CA GLU A 60 2.96 -3.12 -9.35
C GLU A 60 2.22 -3.03 -10.68
N LYS A 61 2.77 -2.28 -11.65
CA LYS A 61 2.24 -2.15 -13.01
C LYS A 61 2.12 -3.51 -13.70
N LEU A 62 3.12 -4.38 -13.59
CA LEU A 62 3.11 -5.71 -14.19
C LEU A 62 1.99 -6.58 -13.61
N ILE A 63 1.80 -6.56 -12.28
CA ILE A 63 0.73 -7.32 -11.63
C ILE A 63 -0.64 -6.76 -12.04
N ILE A 64 -0.87 -5.45 -11.92
CA ILE A 64 -2.15 -4.80 -12.25
C ILE A 64 -2.53 -5.06 -13.71
N ASN A 65 -1.60 -4.89 -14.64
CA ASN A 65 -1.84 -5.10 -16.06
C ASN A 65 -2.27 -6.54 -16.35
N ASP A 66 -1.61 -7.51 -15.74
CA ASP A 66 -1.91 -8.91 -15.98
C ASP A 66 -3.23 -9.34 -15.30
N LEU A 67 -3.49 -8.92 -14.06
CA LEU A 67 -4.78 -9.17 -13.40
C LEU A 67 -5.94 -8.54 -14.19
N LYS A 68 -5.73 -7.36 -14.77
CA LYS A 68 -6.73 -6.71 -15.63
C LYS A 68 -6.93 -7.47 -16.94
N TRP A 69 -5.85 -7.93 -17.57
CA TRP A 69 -5.91 -8.77 -18.76
C TRP A 69 -6.64 -10.10 -18.49
N GLN A 70 -6.44 -10.69 -17.31
CA GLN A 70 -7.17 -11.91 -16.88
C GLN A 70 -8.65 -11.64 -16.57
N GLY A 71 -9.10 -10.38 -16.50
CA GLY A 71 -10.46 -10.00 -16.12
C GLY A 71 -10.75 -10.15 -14.63
N VAL A 72 -9.74 -10.19 -13.79
CA VAL A 72 -9.84 -10.41 -12.34
C VAL A 72 -9.35 -9.21 -11.51
N LEU A 73 -9.68 -8.00 -11.96
CA LEU A 73 -9.39 -6.77 -11.25
C LEU A 73 -10.51 -5.75 -11.45
N ASP A 74 -11.23 -5.44 -10.37
CA ASP A 74 -12.29 -4.43 -10.33
C ASP A 74 -11.86 -3.16 -9.60
N TYR A 75 -11.22 -3.30 -8.43
CA TYR A 75 -10.86 -2.18 -7.55
C TYR A 75 -9.37 -2.18 -7.21
N TYR A 76 -8.82 -0.97 -7.13
CA TYR A 76 -7.48 -0.71 -6.63
C TYR A 76 -7.54 0.16 -5.39
N PHE A 77 -6.88 -0.31 -4.32
CA PHE A 77 -6.73 0.36 -3.04
C PHE A 77 -5.26 0.78 -2.85
N PRO A 78 -4.88 1.98 -3.26
CA PRO A 78 -3.58 2.55 -2.89
C PRO A 78 -3.55 2.86 -1.39
N GLU A 79 -2.36 3.03 -0.83
CA GLU A 79 -2.14 3.45 0.57
C GLU A 79 -2.53 4.93 0.75
N THR A 80 -3.83 5.24 0.63
CA THR A 80 -4.36 6.60 0.65
C THR A 80 -5.73 6.67 1.31
N ASN A 81 -6.11 7.86 1.80
CA ASN A 81 -7.41 8.09 2.40
C ASN A 81 -8.53 8.21 1.36
N PHE A 82 -9.76 8.17 1.83
CA PHE A 82 -10.96 8.20 0.99
C PHE A 82 -11.04 9.43 0.07
N SER A 83 -10.71 10.61 0.58
CA SER A 83 -10.81 11.84 -0.21
C SER A 83 -9.72 11.93 -1.29
N GLN A 84 -8.49 11.52 -1.00
CA GLN A 84 -7.44 11.44 -2.01
C GLN A 84 -7.81 10.42 -3.11
N ALA A 85 -8.31 9.23 -2.73
CA ALA A 85 -8.76 8.21 -3.67
C ALA A 85 -9.88 8.73 -4.59
N PHE A 86 -10.84 9.49 -4.06
CA PHE A 86 -11.89 10.15 -4.84
C PHE A 86 -11.30 11.07 -5.92
N TYR A 87 -10.29 11.86 -5.59
CA TYR A 87 -9.64 12.76 -6.56
C TYR A 87 -8.71 12.03 -7.51
N PHE A 88 -8.07 10.94 -7.11
CA PHE A 88 -7.36 10.06 -8.04
C PHE A 88 -8.33 9.43 -9.05
N GLN A 89 -9.51 8.98 -8.62
CA GLN A 89 -10.55 8.49 -9.52
C GLN A 89 -10.97 9.58 -10.52
N LYS A 90 -11.18 10.83 -10.07
CA LYS A 90 -11.47 11.96 -10.95
C LYS A 90 -10.38 12.23 -11.98
N TYR A 91 -9.11 12.11 -11.58
CA TYR A 91 -7.99 12.19 -12.53
C TYR A 91 -8.06 11.10 -13.60
N LEU A 92 -8.34 9.86 -13.21
CA LEU A 92 -8.46 8.76 -14.19
C LEU A 92 -9.57 9.05 -15.23
N GLU A 93 -10.64 9.70 -14.83
CA GLU A 93 -11.77 10.07 -15.69
C GLU A 93 -11.42 11.24 -16.62
N ASN A 94 -10.92 12.35 -16.09
CA ASN A 94 -10.77 13.61 -16.85
C ASN A 94 -9.34 13.87 -17.38
N GLY A 95 -8.30 13.27 -16.76
CA GLY A 95 -6.90 13.43 -17.17
C GLY A 95 -6.26 14.76 -16.76
N ASP A 96 -6.79 15.45 -15.75
CA ASP A 96 -6.24 16.71 -15.23
C ASP A 96 -4.87 16.48 -14.57
N GLU A 97 -3.79 16.76 -15.31
CA GLU A 97 -2.43 16.58 -14.83
C GLU A 97 -2.05 17.56 -13.69
N LYS A 98 -2.73 18.72 -13.58
CA LYS A 98 -2.52 19.64 -12.46
C LYS A 98 -3.07 19.01 -11.17
N LEU A 99 -4.29 18.46 -11.24
CA LEU A 99 -4.87 17.70 -10.12
C LEU A 99 -3.98 16.52 -9.74
N LEU A 100 -3.49 15.75 -10.72
CA LEU A 100 -2.61 14.62 -10.45
C LEU A 100 -1.32 15.05 -9.73
N LYS A 101 -0.70 16.14 -10.15
CA LYS A 101 0.49 16.67 -9.52
C LYS A 101 0.23 17.07 -8.06
N ASP A 102 -0.87 17.78 -7.81
CA ASP A 102 -1.26 18.16 -6.44
C ASP A 102 -1.52 16.93 -5.56
N LEU A 103 -2.16 15.88 -6.10
CA LEU A 103 -2.38 14.61 -5.42
C LEU A 103 -1.07 13.89 -5.07
N VAL A 104 -0.13 13.82 -6.02
CA VAL A 104 1.18 13.18 -5.80
C VAL A 104 2.00 13.93 -4.75
N LEU A 105 1.94 15.27 -4.74
CA LEU A 105 2.56 16.07 -3.69
C LEU A 105 1.92 15.85 -2.32
N ALA A 106 0.60 15.74 -2.24
CA ALA A 106 -0.11 15.46 -0.98
C ALA A 106 0.11 14.02 -0.50
N PHE A 107 0.30 13.07 -1.39
CA PHE A 107 0.53 11.67 -1.05
C PHE A 107 1.82 11.46 -0.23
N GLN A 108 2.82 12.34 -0.38
CA GLN A 108 4.03 12.30 0.44
C GLN A 108 3.79 12.49 1.95
N SER A 109 2.65 13.05 2.36
CA SER A 109 2.30 13.18 3.78
C SER A 109 2.03 11.83 4.45
N ILE A 110 1.63 10.82 3.68
CA ILE A 110 1.43 9.44 4.14
C ILE A 110 2.77 8.72 4.14
N VAL A 111 3.48 8.78 3.01
CA VAL A 111 4.79 8.18 2.82
C VAL A 111 5.69 9.16 2.07
N ASN A 112 6.72 9.67 2.71
CA ASN A 112 7.64 10.68 2.13
C ASN A 112 8.16 10.32 0.73
N GLN A 113 8.31 9.01 0.45
CA GLN A 113 8.80 8.48 -0.80
C GLN A 113 7.75 8.42 -1.91
N GLU A 114 6.50 8.79 -1.66
CA GLU A 114 5.43 8.69 -2.67
C GLU A 114 5.24 9.97 -3.50
N GLY A 115 5.79 11.10 -3.10
CA GLY A 115 5.80 12.35 -3.89
C GLY A 115 6.83 12.33 -5.03
N THR A 116 6.72 11.40 -5.99
CA THR A 116 7.77 11.09 -6.97
C THR A 116 7.26 11.04 -8.41
N ILE A 117 8.21 11.08 -9.36
CA ILE A 117 7.95 10.92 -10.79
C ILE A 117 7.37 9.54 -11.08
N GLU A 118 7.84 8.51 -10.39
CA GLU A 118 7.37 7.15 -10.56
C GLU A 118 5.91 7.03 -10.13
N THR A 119 5.52 7.65 -9.01
CA THR A 119 4.10 7.73 -8.58
C THR A 119 3.26 8.47 -9.61
N PHE A 120 3.73 9.61 -10.11
CA PHE A 120 3.03 10.37 -11.15
C PHE A 120 2.82 9.54 -12.42
N ASN A 121 3.86 8.85 -12.88
CA ASN A 121 3.81 7.99 -14.06
C ASN A 121 2.94 6.74 -13.84
N HIS A 122 2.91 6.20 -12.62
CA HIS A 122 2.03 5.09 -12.28
C HIS A 122 0.56 5.45 -12.53
N TRP A 123 0.10 6.59 -12.03
CA TRP A 123 -1.26 7.06 -12.25
C TRP A 123 -1.58 7.34 -13.73
N LYS A 124 -0.62 7.87 -14.48
CA LYS A 124 -0.76 8.02 -15.95
C LYS A 124 -0.91 6.65 -16.62
N ASN A 125 -0.10 5.67 -16.26
CA ASN A 125 -0.19 4.31 -16.79
C ASN A 125 -1.54 3.65 -16.44
N LEU A 126 -2.06 3.85 -15.22
CA LEU A 126 -3.35 3.31 -14.80
C LEU A 126 -4.51 3.95 -15.58
N ARG A 127 -4.43 5.26 -15.88
CA ARG A 127 -5.38 5.92 -16.76
C ARG A 127 -5.35 5.34 -18.18
N GLU A 128 -4.17 5.11 -18.75
CA GLU A 128 -4.04 4.46 -20.07
C GLU A 128 -4.55 3.01 -20.04
N LEU A 129 -4.36 2.28 -18.95
CA LEU A 129 -4.95 0.96 -18.77
C LEU A 129 -6.48 1.03 -18.79
N ASN A 130 -7.10 1.97 -18.07
CA ASN A 130 -8.54 2.15 -18.04
C ASN A 130 -9.12 2.51 -19.42
N LYS A 131 -8.42 3.29 -20.23
CA LYS A 131 -8.80 3.56 -21.62
C LYS A 131 -8.81 2.30 -22.49
N LYS A 132 -7.96 1.31 -22.21
CA LYS A 132 -7.96 0.02 -22.92
C LYS A 132 -9.13 -0.89 -22.51
N TYR A 133 -9.67 -0.69 -21.32
CA TYR A 133 -10.77 -1.49 -20.75
C TYR A 133 -11.97 -0.62 -20.34
N PRO A 134 -12.57 0.16 -21.28
CA PRO A 134 -13.58 1.17 -20.94
C PRO A 134 -14.89 0.57 -20.37
N GLN A 135 -15.17 -0.71 -20.68
CA GLN A 135 -16.36 -1.41 -20.19
C GLN A 135 -16.21 -1.92 -18.75
N ASN A 136 -14.98 -2.05 -18.29
CA ASN A 136 -14.67 -2.46 -16.92
C ASN A 136 -13.38 -1.76 -16.46
N PRO A 137 -13.39 -0.43 -16.24
CA PRO A 137 -12.22 0.29 -15.75
C PRO A 137 -11.92 -0.12 -14.30
N VAL A 138 -10.64 -0.02 -13.90
CA VAL A 138 -10.25 -0.16 -12.49
C VAL A 138 -10.77 1.04 -11.72
N GLN A 139 -11.51 0.79 -10.64
CA GLN A 139 -12.04 1.83 -9.74
C GLN A 139 -11.09 2.03 -8.55
N ILE A 140 -10.97 3.27 -8.09
CA ILE A 140 -10.06 3.62 -6.99
C ILE A 140 -10.87 3.84 -5.72
N LEU A 141 -10.46 3.18 -4.65
CA LEU A 141 -10.95 3.44 -3.29
C LEU A 141 -9.77 3.58 -2.33
N GLY A 142 -9.93 4.37 -1.27
CA GLY A 142 -8.91 4.55 -0.24
C GLY A 142 -9.51 4.35 1.13
N CYS A 143 -8.84 3.55 1.97
CA CYS A 143 -9.29 3.25 3.33
C CYS A 143 -8.25 3.62 4.41
N ASP A 144 -7.14 4.25 4.03
CA ASP A 144 -6.13 4.68 4.99
C ASP A 144 -6.55 5.89 5.81
N VAL A 145 -5.81 6.17 6.86
CA VAL A 145 -5.99 7.35 7.72
C VAL A 145 -5.72 8.65 6.98
N ILE A 146 -6.26 9.74 7.46
CA ILE A 146 -5.94 11.09 7.00
C ILE A 146 -4.60 11.49 7.63
N ASN A 147 -3.62 11.83 6.81
CA ASN A 147 -2.30 12.34 7.22
C ASN A 147 -2.05 13.79 6.74
N GLU A 148 -2.98 14.35 5.98
CA GLU A 148 -3.03 15.77 5.62
C GLU A 148 -4.47 16.15 5.29
N TYR A 149 -4.84 17.41 5.50
CA TYR A 149 -6.24 17.83 5.41
C TYR A 149 -6.64 18.49 4.07
N LYS A 150 -5.70 18.73 3.14
CA LYS A 150 -6.00 19.45 1.89
C LYS A 150 -7.12 18.79 1.08
N PHE A 151 -6.98 17.50 0.79
CA PHE A 151 -7.99 16.77 0.01
C PHE A 151 -9.26 16.44 0.79
N PRO A 152 -9.23 16.09 2.07
CA PRO A 152 -10.43 16.04 2.91
C PRO A 152 -11.23 17.35 2.91
N ILE A 153 -10.59 18.50 3.11
CA ILE A 153 -11.23 19.82 3.05
C ILE A 153 -11.80 20.09 1.64
N LYS A 154 -10.99 19.85 0.59
CA LYS A 154 -11.45 19.98 -0.81
C LYS A 154 -12.70 19.15 -1.07
N HIS A 155 -12.77 17.93 -0.54
CA HIS A 155 -13.91 17.03 -0.71
C HIS A 155 -15.14 17.52 0.08
N ILE A 156 -14.96 17.99 1.31
CA ILE A 156 -16.01 18.63 2.11
C ILE A 156 -16.59 19.83 1.34
N LEU A 157 -15.75 20.73 0.84
CA LEU A 157 -16.16 21.92 0.08
C LEU A 157 -16.94 21.55 -1.19
N TYR A 158 -16.53 20.49 -1.89
CA TYR A 158 -17.24 19.95 -3.05
C TYR A 158 -18.63 19.39 -2.67
N LEU A 159 -18.72 18.65 -1.57
CA LEU A 159 -19.97 18.05 -1.12
C LEU A 159 -20.96 19.10 -0.59
N THR A 160 -20.49 20.22 -0.11
CA THR A 160 -21.27 21.30 0.51
C THR A 160 -21.36 22.56 -0.36
N GLU A 161 -21.05 22.50 -1.65
CA GLU A 161 -20.95 23.68 -2.52
C GLU A 161 -22.25 24.49 -2.62
N ASN A 162 -23.41 23.85 -2.43
CA ASN A 162 -24.72 24.49 -2.50
C ASN A 162 -25.06 25.28 -1.22
N ILE A 163 -24.36 25.05 -0.11
CA ILE A 163 -24.69 25.67 1.17
C ILE A 163 -23.98 27.03 1.31
N GLN A 164 -24.75 28.10 1.18
CA GLN A 164 -24.22 29.45 1.22
C GLN A 164 -24.14 30.03 2.65
N ASN A 165 -25.08 29.65 3.51
CA ASN A 165 -25.27 30.25 4.85
C ASN A 165 -24.61 29.43 5.97
N TRP A 166 -23.39 28.96 5.74
CA TRP A 166 -22.60 28.22 6.72
C TRP A 166 -21.24 28.93 6.93
N GLU A 167 -21.10 29.62 8.05
CA GLU A 167 -19.95 30.49 8.33
C GLU A 167 -18.64 29.68 8.40
N GLU A 168 -18.66 28.55 9.13
CA GLU A 168 -17.48 27.70 9.29
C GLU A 168 -17.05 27.08 7.96
N ARG A 169 -18.00 26.75 7.07
CA ARG A 169 -17.69 26.31 5.70
C ARG A 169 -16.98 27.41 4.90
N ARG A 170 -17.47 28.64 4.94
CA ARG A 170 -16.82 29.79 4.28
C ARG A 170 -15.42 30.03 4.82
N TYR A 171 -15.21 29.78 6.11
CA TYR A 171 -13.90 29.90 6.73
C TYR A 171 -12.95 28.79 6.24
N LEU A 172 -13.39 27.53 6.14
CA LEU A 172 -12.62 26.42 5.52
C LEU A 172 -12.27 26.72 4.07
N GLU A 173 -13.19 27.35 3.31
CA GLU A 173 -12.94 27.74 1.93
C GLU A 173 -11.81 28.81 1.83
N LYS A 174 -11.79 29.80 2.71
CA LYS A 174 -10.69 30.79 2.79
C LYS A 174 -9.35 30.12 3.11
N ILE A 175 -9.32 29.21 4.07
CA ILE A 175 -8.12 28.43 4.43
C ILE A 175 -7.65 27.60 3.22
N PHE A 176 -8.57 26.95 2.51
CA PHE A 176 -8.24 26.13 1.35
C PHE A 176 -7.66 26.95 0.17
N LEU A 177 -8.10 28.17 0.00
CA LEU A 177 -7.64 29.08 -1.05
C LEU A 177 -6.36 29.82 -0.71
N ASP A 178 -5.92 29.82 0.54
CA ASP A 178 -4.64 30.43 0.93
C ASP A 178 -3.48 29.47 0.60
N GLU A 179 -2.65 29.86 -0.35
CA GLU A 179 -1.50 29.08 -0.83
C GLU A 179 -0.44 28.80 0.26
N ASN A 180 -0.46 29.59 1.36
CA ASN A 180 0.48 29.44 2.48
C ASN A 180 -0.05 28.50 3.57
N THR A 181 -1.25 27.97 3.42
CA THR A 181 -1.83 27.07 4.44
C THR A 181 -1.03 25.77 4.56
N ASP A 182 -0.55 25.48 5.75
CA ASP A 182 -0.05 24.16 6.12
C ASP A 182 -1.24 23.23 6.42
N PHE A 183 -1.42 22.21 5.57
CA PHE A 183 -2.48 21.21 5.71
C PHE A 183 -2.05 19.98 6.51
N GLY A 184 -0.89 19.98 7.14
CA GLY A 184 -0.41 18.90 8.01
C GLY A 184 -1.34 18.65 9.20
N ILE A 185 -1.39 17.39 9.64
CA ILE A 185 -2.20 17.00 10.81
C ILE A 185 -1.67 17.59 12.14
N ASP A 186 -0.42 18.04 12.16
CA ASP A 186 0.21 18.67 13.32
C ASP A 186 -0.09 20.17 13.40
N ASN A 187 -0.87 20.75 12.47
CA ASN A 187 -1.28 22.14 12.49
C ASN A 187 -2.45 22.34 13.46
N GLU A 188 -2.15 22.69 14.71
CA GLU A 188 -3.14 22.91 15.78
C GLU A 188 -4.20 23.96 15.43
N SER A 189 -3.83 25.01 14.67
CA SER A 189 -4.77 26.04 14.25
C SER A 189 -5.82 25.48 13.28
N LEU A 190 -5.37 24.68 12.30
CA LEU A 190 -6.26 24.03 11.35
C LEU A 190 -7.13 22.98 12.03
N GLU A 191 -6.57 22.20 12.94
CA GLU A 191 -7.32 21.22 13.74
C GLU A 191 -8.45 21.89 14.54
N LYS A 192 -8.17 23.04 15.18
CA LYS A 192 -9.20 23.82 15.90
C LYS A 192 -10.34 24.27 14.97
N GLN A 193 -10.02 24.68 13.76
CA GLN A 193 -11.04 25.09 12.78
C GLN A 193 -11.87 23.89 12.30
N LEU A 194 -11.24 22.75 12.08
CA LEU A 194 -11.95 21.52 11.72
C LEU A 194 -12.87 21.04 12.83
N LYS A 195 -12.44 21.12 14.10
CA LYS A 195 -13.31 20.84 15.25
C LYS A 195 -14.52 21.76 15.29
N SER A 196 -14.32 23.07 15.12
CA SER A 196 -15.41 24.05 15.07
C SER A 196 -16.40 23.77 13.92
N PHE A 197 -15.88 23.44 12.75
CA PHE A 197 -16.71 23.06 11.59
C PHE A 197 -17.57 21.82 11.88
N ILE A 198 -16.98 20.77 12.44
CA ILE A 198 -17.66 19.52 12.77
C ILE A 198 -18.73 19.75 13.84
N GLU A 199 -18.42 20.51 14.91
CA GLU A 199 -19.37 20.88 15.94
C GLU A 199 -20.54 21.71 15.41
N SER A 200 -20.25 22.65 14.49
CA SER A 200 -21.27 23.45 13.81
C SER A 200 -22.21 22.58 12.98
N TYR A 201 -21.67 21.62 12.23
CA TYR A 201 -22.48 20.65 11.49
C TYR A 201 -23.41 19.87 12.42
N TRP A 202 -22.90 19.29 13.50
CA TRP A 202 -23.72 18.46 14.40
C TRP A 202 -24.84 19.27 15.10
N ARG A 203 -24.58 20.54 15.41
CA ARG A 203 -25.59 21.44 15.98
C ARG A 203 -26.72 21.81 15.00
N ASN A 204 -26.39 21.90 13.72
CA ASN A 204 -27.29 22.42 12.68
C ASN A 204 -27.57 21.39 11.58
N LYS A 205 -27.40 20.09 11.84
CA LYS A 205 -27.47 19.03 10.84
C LYS A 205 -28.76 19.05 10.04
N GLU A 206 -29.92 19.27 10.69
CA GLU A 206 -31.22 19.30 10.05
C GLU A 206 -31.34 20.42 9.00
N THR A 207 -30.60 21.52 9.19
CA THR A 207 -30.53 22.61 8.23
C THR A 207 -29.68 22.27 7.01
N PHE A 208 -28.57 21.54 7.21
CA PHE A 208 -27.57 21.36 6.15
C PHE A 208 -27.71 20.06 5.36
N GLU A 209 -28.24 18.98 5.97
CA GLU A 209 -28.23 17.64 5.35
C GLU A 209 -28.93 17.57 4.00
N GLY A 210 -30.04 18.30 3.83
CA GLY A 210 -30.78 18.33 2.58
C GLY A 210 -30.04 18.98 1.39
N GLU A 211 -29.01 19.78 1.67
CA GLU A 211 -28.21 20.48 0.66
C GLU A 211 -26.85 19.82 0.40
N ILE A 212 -26.45 18.82 1.22
CA ILE A 212 -25.20 18.08 1.06
C ILE A 212 -25.36 17.06 -0.07
N LYS A 213 -24.52 17.12 -1.08
CA LYS A 213 -24.59 16.25 -2.29
C LYS A 213 -24.60 14.75 -1.98
N ASN A 214 -23.79 14.32 -1.01
CA ASN A 214 -23.71 12.94 -0.56
C ASN A 214 -23.42 12.94 0.95
N ILE A 215 -24.47 12.78 1.73
CA ILE A 215 -24.39 12.85 3.19
C ILE A 215 -23.55 11.73 3.79
N ASP A 216 -23.57 10.53 3.20
CA ASP A 216 -22.81 9.39 3.71
C ASP A 216 -21.32 9.60 3.52
N ASP A 217 -20.88 10.09 2.35
CA ASP A 217 -19.47 10.44 2.09
C ASP A 217 -19.01 11.57 3.00
N PHE A 218 -19.86 12.59 3.16
CA PHE A 218 -19.57 13.72 4.02
C PHE A 218 -19.34 13.28 5.47
N ARG A 219 -20.27 12.51 6.05
CA ARG A 219 -20.14 11.98 7.42
C ARG A 219 -18.94 11.04 7.57
N PHE A 220 -18.65 10.24 6.55
CA PHE A 220 -17.49 9.37 6.54
C PHE A 220 -16.17 10.16 6.58
N ILE A 221 -16.08 11.26 5.84
CA ILE A 221 -14.92 12.16 5.88
C ILE A 221 -14.78 12.79 7.27
N LEU A 222 -15.89 13.32 7.84
CA LEU A 222 -15.85 13.91 9.18
C LEU A 222 -15.35 12.90 10.23
N LYS A 223 -15.89 11.68 10.24
CA LYS A 223 -15.46 10.60 11.12
C LYS A 223 -13.95 10.33 11.00
N ASN A 224 -13.43 10.32 9.77
CA ASN A 224 -12.00 10.10 9.53
C ASN A 224 -11.12 11.28 9.99
N ILE A 225 -11.62 12.51 9.94
CA ILE A 225 -10.96 13.68 10.53
C ILE A 225 -10.95 13.56 12.06
N GLU A 226 -12.06 13.16 12.68
CA GLU A 226 -12.19 12.99 14.14
C GLU A 226 -11.23 11.93 14.70
N TYR A 227 -10.84 10.91 13.91
CA TYR A 227 -9.79 9.96 14.33
C TYR A 227 -8.45 10.65 14.62
N ASN A 228 -8.12 11.74 13.94
CA ASN A 228 -6.88 12.48 14.17
C ASN A 228 -6.88 13.29 15.48
N PHE A 229 -8.05 13.55 16.05
CA PHE A 229 -8.18 14.26 17.35
C PHE A 229 -7.88 13.34 18.54
N ASN A 230 -7.58 12.06 18.28
CA ASN A 230 -7.29 11.07 19.30
C ASN A 230 -5.81 10.65 19.22
N ASP A 231 -5.04 10.96 20.26
CA ASP A 231 -3.60 10.63 20.37
C ASP A 231 -3.29 9.11 20.35
N LYS A 232 -4.27 8.28 20.64
CA LYS A 232 -4.12 6.81 20.73
C LYS A 232 -4.74 6.07 19.55
N ARG A 233 -4.78 6.68 18.36
CA ARG A 233 -5.34 6.04 17.17
C ARG A 233 -4.54 4.79 16.77
N ASP A 234 -5.25 3.67 16.55
CA ASP A 234 -4.70 2.45 15.91
C ASP A 234 -4.94 2.53 14.41
N ARG A 235 -3.89 2.84 13.62
CA ARG A 235 -3.98 2.96 12.16
C ARG A 235 -4.53 1.70 11.50
N GLU A 236 -4.08 0.50 11.93
CA GLU A 236 -4.55 -0.76 11.35
C GLU A 236 -6.03 -1.01 11.62
N GLN A 237 -6.52 -0.57 12.79
CA GLN A 237 -7.95 -0.67 13.10
C GLN A 237 -8.75 0.33 12.25
N ILE A 238 -8.28 1.55 12.09
CA ILE A 238 -8.95 2.56 11.26
C ILE A 238 -9.01 2.12 9.79
N ILE A 239 -7.90 1.60 9.24
CA ILE A 239 -7.87 1.05 7.87
C ILE A 239 -8.91 -0.06 7.74
N PHE A 240 -8.99 -0.96 8.71
CA PHE A 240 -9.95 -2.05 8.71
C PHE A 240 -11.40 -1.54 8.79
N ASP A 241 -11.72 -0.63 9.71
CA ASP A 241 -13.06 -0.09 9.88
C ASP A 241 -13.52 0.70 8.64
N ASN A 242 -12.61 1.48 8.05
CA ASN A 242 -12.86 2.19 6.81
C ASN A 242 -13.12 1.22 5.66
N TYR A 243 -12.30 0.15 5.57
CA TYR A 243 -12.51 -0.86 4.55
C TYR A 243 -13.87 -1.56 4.67
N ILE A 244 -14.29 -1.92 5.89
CA ILE A 244 -15.61 -2.54 6.13
C ILE A 244 -16.73 -1.61 5.66
N TYR A 245 -16.68 -0.33 6.01
CA TYR A 245 -17.63 0.66 5.52
C TYR A 245 -17.69 0.72 3.99
N LEU A 246 -16.53 0.80 3.33
CA LEU A 246 -16.44 0.84 1.86
C LEU A 246 -16.91 -0.48 1.23
N LYS A 247 -16.61 -1.61 1.85
CA LYS A 247 -17.03 -2.94 1.39
C LYS A 247 -18.55 -3.06 1.33
N GLU A 248 -19.24 -2.56 2.32
CA GLU A 248 -20.71 -2.54 2.37
C GLU A 248 -21.27 -1.54 1.35
N LYS A 249 -20.78 -0.31 1.35
CA LYS A 249 -21.23 0.78 0.49
C LYS A 249 -21.09 0.44 -1.00
N TYR A 250 -19.95 -0.08 -1.42
CA TYR A 250 -19.64 -0.41 -2.82
C TYR A 250 -19.90 -1.89 -3.18
N LYS A 251 -20.48 -2.67 -2.25
CA LYS A 251 -20.84 -4.10 -2.45
C LYS A 251 -19.65 -4.94 -2.94
N LEU A 252 -18.50 -4.79 -2.29
CA LEU A 252 -17.24 -5.38 -2.74
C LEU A 252 -17.14 -6.91 -2.54
N GLY A 253 -18.14 -7.56 -1.95
CA GLY A 253 -18.07 -8.98 -1.59
C GLY A 253 -17.80 -9.96 -2.75
N SER A 254 -18.20 -9.59 -3.98
CA SER A 254 -17.95 -10.37 -5.20
C SER A 254 -16.92 -9.74 -6.15
N LYS A 255 -16.26 -8.66 -5.71
CA LYS A 255 -15.32 -7.88 -6.51
C LYS A 255 -13.89 -8.27 -6.23
N LYS A 256 -13.05 -8.24 -7.27
CA LYS A 256 -11.62 -8.53 -7.18
C LYS A 256 -10.84 -7.26 -6.89
N GLN A 257 -10.06 -7.27 -5.82
CA GLN A 257 -9.45 -6.10 -5.23
C GLN A 257 -7.93 -6.26 -5.16
N PHE A 258 -7.21 -5.22 -5.59
CA PHE A 258 -5.76 -5.13 -5.46
C PHE A 258 -5.40 -4.02 -4.48
N PHE A 259 -4.53 -4.33 -3.51
CA PHE A 259 -4.06 -3.43 -2.48
C PHE A 259 -2.57 -3.14 -2.66
N LYS A 260 -2.19 -1.86 -2.71
CA LYS A 260 -0.79 -1.42 -2.66
C LYS A 260 -0.55 -0.75 -1.32
N TYR A 261 0.18 -1.45 -0.47
CA TYR A 261 0.50 -0.99 0.89
C TYR A 261 1.94 -1.31 1.26
N GLY A 262 2.41 -0.77 2.37
CA GLY A 262 3.69 -1.15 2.95
C GLY A 262 3.75 -2.63 3.34
N PHE A 263 4.95 -3.14 3.54
CA PHE A 263 5.27 -4.55 3.80
C PHE A 263 4.42 -5.17 4.93
N PHE A 264 4.23 -4.44 6.04
CA PHE A 264 3.50 -4.94 7.21
C PHE A 264 2.00 -5.14 6.96
N HIS A 265 1.34 -4.20 6.30
CA HIS A 265 -0.13 -4.13 6.17
C HIS A 265 -0.74 -5.36 5.48
N ILE A 266 0.00 -5.98 4.56
CA ILE A 266 -0.47 -7.13 3.76
C ILE A 266 -0.04 -8.49 4.31
N GLN A 267 0.57 -8.57 5.48
CA GLN A 267 0.88 -9.84 6.13
C GLN A 267 -0.41 -10.55 6.57
N LYS A 268 -0.49 -11.85 6.35
CA LYS A 268 -1.68 -12.68 6.63
C LYS A 268 -1.71 -13.28 8.04
N ALA A 269 -0.70 -12.99 8.85
CA ALA A 269 -0.58 -13.46 10.23
C ALA A 269 0.05 -12.38 11.11
N ARG A 270 -0.27 -12.42 12.39
CA ARG A 270 0.28 -11.47 13.37
C ARG A 270 1.79 -11.62 13.50
N GLU A 271 2.50 -10.52 13.49
CA GLU A 271 3.86 -10.44 14.00
C GLU A 271 3.76 -10.04 15.48
N GLY A 272 4.18 -10.95 16.37
CA GLY A 272 3.87 -10.82 17.79
C GLY A 272 2.35 -10.79 18.07
N ASN A 273 1.91 -9.73 18.72
CA ASN A 273 0.49 -9.50 19.04
C ASN A 273 -0.21 -8.54 18.07
N TYR A 274 0.53 -7.97 17.12
CA TYR A 274 0.01 -6.93 16.22
C TYR A 274 -0.61 -7.55 14.97
N PRO A 275 -1.92 -7.40 14.74
CA PRO A 275 -2.55 -7.79 13.48
C PRO A 275 -2.36 -6.69 12.44
N SER A 276 -1.90 -7.06 11.27
CA SER A 276 -1.94 -6.19 10.09
C SER A 276 -3.38 -6.07 9.55
N PHE A 277 -3.60 -5.20 8.59
CA PHE A 277 -4.88 -5.08 7.91
C PHE A 277 -5.33 -6.42 7.30
N PHE A 278 -4.46 -7.12 6.54
CA PHE A 278 -4.80 -8.43 5.96
C PHE A 278 -5.03 -9.51 7.02
N THR A 279 -4.28 -9.48 8.12
CA THR A 279 -4.54 -10.35 9.26
C THR A 279 -5.95 -10.14 9.81
N ARG A 280 -6.40 -8.88 9.96
CA ARG A 280 -7.74 -8.54 10.44
C ARG A 280 -8.83 -9.03 9.49
N LEU A 281 -8.64 -8.90 8.16
CA LEU A 281 -9.58 -9.43 7.16
C LEU A 281 -9.83 -10.94 7.34
N ILE A 282 -8.78 -11.68 7.68
CA ILE A 282 -8.85 -13.14 7.87
C ILE A 282 -9.43 -13.49 9.26
N GLU A 283 -8.90 -12.91 10.33
CA GLU A 283 -9.28 -13.25 11.71
C GLU A 283 -10.72 -12.85 12.03
N GLN A 284 -11.25 -11.81 11.37
CA GLN A 284 -12.65 -11.40 11.52
C GLN A 284 -13.58 -12.03 10.48
N ASN A 285 -13.11 -13.05 9.75
CA ASN A 285 -13.88 -13.80 8.75
C ASN A 285 -14.51 -12.92 7.65
N ILE A 286 -13.86 -11.80 7.28
CA ILE A 286 -14.28 -10.98 6.14
C ILE A 286 -14.04 -11.72 4.84
N TYR A 287 -12.91 -12.43 4.77
CA TYR A 287 -12.53 -13.34 3.69
C TYR A 287 -11.90 -14.61 4.26
N GLU A 288 -12.13 -15.73 3.58
CA GLU A 288 -11.37 -16.95 3.82
C GLU A 288 -9.88 -16.72 3.56
N ARG A 289 -9.02 -17.34 4.34
CA ARG A 289 -7.57 -17.20 4.24
C ARG A 289 -7.02 -17.45 2.84
N ASN A 290 -7.55 -18.44 2.12
CA ASN A 290 -7.16 -18.81 0.76
C ASN A 290 -7.65 -17.81 -0.30
N LYS A 291 -8.56 -16.88 0.07
CA LYS A 291 -9.05 -15.80 -0.78
C LYS A 291 -8.26 -14.48 -0.60
N VAL A 292 -7.38 -14.43 0.39
CA VAL A 292 -6.47 -13.31 0.63
C VAL A 292 -5.08 -13.72 0.20
N VAL A 293 -4.51 -12.99 -0.76
CA VAL A 293 -3.19 -13.27 -1.35
C VAL A 293 -2.21 -12.16 -1.00
N SER A 294 -1.08 -12.52 -0.44
CA SER A 294 -0.01 -11.60 -0.07
C SER A 294 1.21 -11.79 -0.96
N VAL A 295 1.61 -10.72 -1.68
CA VAL A 295 2.77 -10.66 -2.55
C VAL A 295 3.79 -9.69 -1.95
N MET A 296 4.96 -10.19 -1.56
CA MET A 296 5.95 -9.40 -0.86
C MET A 296 7.17 -9.09 -1.73
N GLY A 297 7.50 -7.80 -1.88
CA GLY A 297 8.66 -7.32 -2.63
C GLY A 297 9.92 -7.23 -1.77
N TYR A 298 11.01 -7.85 -2.20
CA TYR A 298 12.32 -7.83 -1.54
C TYR A 298 13.34 -7.13 -2.41
N LEU A 299 13.84 -6.00 -1.96
CA LEU A 299 14.89 -5.25 -2.65
C LEU A 299 16.25 -5.88 -2.41
N THR A 300 17.07 -6.01 -3.47
CA THR A 300 18.44 -6.49 -3.37
C THR A 300 19.36 -5.68 -4.27
N LYS A 301 20.56 -5.30 -3.77
CA LYS A 301 21.49 -4.43 -4.51
C LYS A 301 20.84 -3.18 -5.09
N SER A 302 19.87 -2.62 -4.39
CA SER A 302 19.02 -1.52 -4.84
C SER A 302 19.35 -0.24 -4.08
N LYS A 303 18.79 0.87 -4.55
CA LYS A 303 18.79 2.17 -3.90
C LYS A 303 17.35 2.58 -3.61
N VAL A 304 17.15 3.39 -2.58
CA VAL A 304 15.85 3.96 -2.24
C VAL A 304 15.99 5.46 -2.00
N LEU A 305 15.00 6.21 -2.44
CA LEU A 305 14.79 7.58 -1.98
C LEU A 305 14.56 7.53 -0.47
N TRP A 306 15.33 8.30 0.30
CA TRP A 306 15.22 8.27 1.76
C TRP A 306 14.43 9.48 2.27
N ASN A 307 15.03 10.65 2.16
CA ASN A 307 14.41 11.89 2.62
C ASN A 307 14.56 13.00 1.59
N LYS A 308 13.58 13.88 1.51
CA LYS A 308 13.68 15.18 0.89
C LYS A 308 14.27 16.18 1.88
N THR A 309 15.04 17.14 1.39
CA THR A 309 15.59 18.22 2.21
C THR A 309 15.06 19.56 1.71
N TYR A 310 14.84 20.46 2.66
CA TYR A 310 14.25 21.77 2.41
C TYR A 310 15.19 22.86 2.91
N ASP A 311 15.08 24.07 2.39
CA ASP A 311 15.77 25.25 2.90
C ASP A 311 15.07 25.80 4.16
N LYS A 312 15.60 26.90 4.70
CA LYS A 312 15.03 27.55 5.89
C LYS A 312 13.66 28.17 5.64
N GLN A 313 13.28 28.39 4.40
CA GLN A 313 12.00 28.93 3.96
C GLN A 313 10.99 27.81 3.63
N GLY A 314 11.37 26.53 3.77
CA GLY A 314 10.51 25.39 3.45
C GLY A 314 10.50 25.02 1.96
N ASN A 315 11.33 25.62 1.12
CA ASN A 315 11.42 25.26 -0.30
C ASN A 315 12.26 23.99 -0.48
N TYR A 316 11.83 23.13 -1.38
CA TYR A 316 12.55 21.90 -1.72
C TYR A 316 13.96 22.21 -2.24
N LYS A 317 14.98 21.59 -1.65
CA LYS A 317 16.41 21.77 -2.02
C LYS A 317 16.96 20.58 -2.79
N THR A 318 16.91 19.39 -2.22
CA THR A 318 17.44 18.13 -2.78
C THR A 318 16.91 16.93 -2.00
N TYR A 319 17.42 15.74 -2.27
CA TYR A 319 17.05 14.52 -1.59
C TYR A 319 18.26 13.64 -1.26
N THR A 320 18.06 12.69 -0.38
CA THR A 320 19.06 11.69 0.01
C THR A 320 18.67 10.30 -0.49
N ILE A 321 19.67 9.46 -0.71
CA ILE A 321 19.52 8.09 -1.19
C ILE A 321 20.10 7.16 -0.14
N GLU A 322 19.33 6.13 0.24
CA GLU A 322 19.80 5.06 1.11
C GLU A 322 20.11 3.80 0.29
N LYS A 323 21.19 3.10 0.67
CA LYS A 323 21.62 1.83 0.06
C LYS A 323 21.65 0.69 1.07
N GLY A 324 21.24 0.93 2.31
CA GLY A 324 21.38 0.03 3.45
C GLY A 324 20.06 -0.47 3.99
N TYR A 325 19.50 0.23 4.96
CA TYR A 325 18.26 -0.17 5.63
C TYR A 325 17.10 -0.24 4.65
N GLY A 326 16.24 -1.24 4.86
CA GLY A 326 15.13 -1.52 3.95
C GLY A 326 15.50 -2.26 2.67
N ILE A 327 16.82 -2.43 2.40
CA ILE A 327 17.31 -3.29 1.34
C ILE A 327 17.45 -4.70 1.88
N GLY A 328 16.73 -5.65 1.28
CA GLY A 328 16.59 -7.02 1.81
C GLY A 328 17.87 -7.85 1.94
N ASP A 329 19.00 -7.39 1.37
CA ASP A 329 20.29 -8.04 1.42
C ASP A 329 21.43 -7.16 1.94
N TYR A 330 21.12 -6.13 2.73
CA TYR A 330 22.15 -5.31 3.37
C TYR A 330 22.91 -6.12 4.44
N TRP A 331 24.22 -5.99 4.50
CA TRP A 331 25.06 -6.85 5.37
C TRP A 331 24.80 -6.66 6.87
N LYS A 332 24.30 -5.48 7.29
CA LYS A 332 23.91 -5.22 8.69
C LYS A 332 22.47 -5.60 9.00
N GLU A 333 21.62 -5.73 7.95
CA GLU A 333 20.21 -6.06 8.10
C GLU A 333 19.73 -6.77 6.84
N TYR A 334 19.28 -8.01 6.95
CA TYR A 334 18.81 -8.79 5.80
C TYR A 334 17.74 -9.80 6.21
N PHE A 335 16.92 -10.17 5.24
CA PHE A 335 15.95 -11.24 5.41
C PHE A 335 16.64 -12.60 5.33
N LYS A 336 16.42 -13.44 6.37
CA LYS A 336 16.87 -14.82 6.36
C LYS A 336 16.35 -15.52 5.12
N GLY A 337 17.21 -16.26 4.42
CA GLY A 337 16.83 -16.99 3.20
C GLY A 337 16.88 -16.19 1.90
N ILE A 338 17.03 -14.86 1.92
CA ILE A 338 17.11 -14.01 0.72
C ILE A 338 18.19 -14.46 -0.29
N GLY A 339 19.29 -15.00 0.21
CA GLY A 339 20.37 -15.53 -0.65
C GLY A 339 19.96 -16.69 -1.55
N LYS A 340 18.88 -17.42 -1.21
CA LYS A 340 18.33 -18.49 -2.07
C LYS A 340 17.57 -17.89 -3.24
N LEU A 341 16.74 -16.86 -3.01
CA LEU A 341 16.05 -16.14 -4.08
C LEU A 341 17.06 -15.53 -5.05
N LYS A 342 18.12 -14.87 -4.53
CA LYS A 342 19.18 -14.27 -5.34
C LYS A 342 19.87 -15.27 -6.28
N LYS A 343 20.07 -16.52 -5.82
CA LYS A 343 20.68 -17.60 -6.62
C LYS A 343 19.72 -18.15 -7.67
N MET A 344 18.42 -18.03 -7.47
CA MET A 344 17.38 -18.61 -8.32
C MET A 344 16.68 -17.58 -9.20
N LYS A 345 17.06 -16.30 -9.15
CA LYS A 345 16.46 -15.27 -9.98
C LYS A 345 16.63 -15.55 -11.48
N LEU A 346 15.66 -15.13 -12.28
CA LEU A 346 15.68 -15.21 -13.73
C LEU A 346 16.13 -13.89 -14.36
N SER A 347 15.62 -12.79 -13.81
CA SER A 347 15.93 -11.42 -14.23
C SER A 347 16.00 -10.51 -13.00
N ASP A 348 16.03 -9.21 -13.19
CA ASP A 348 16.02 -8.23 -12.11
C ASP A 348 14.67 -8.16 -11.38
N ILE A 349 13.60 -8.69 -11.95
CA ILE A 349 12.29 -8.82 -11.30
C ILE A 349 11.81 -10.26 -11.48
N THR A 350 11.94 -11.05 -10.41
CA THR A 350 11.55 -12.47 -10.43
C THR A 350 10.51 -12.74 -9.35
N LEU A 351 9.34 -13.23 -9.76
CA LEU A 351 8.28 -13.71 -8.86
C LEU A 351 8.56 -15.15 -8.45
N PHE A 352 8.41 -15.45 -7.17
CA PHE A 352 8.47 -16.82 -6.61
C PHE A 352 7.15 -17.13 -5.91
N ARG A 353 6.52 -18.24 -6.28
CA ARG A 353 5.38 -18.78 -5.55
C ARG A 353 5.88 -19.57 -4.35
N LEU A 354 5.42 -19.22 -3.15
CA LEU A 354 5.87 -19.85 -1.90
C LEU A 354 4.85 -20.82 -1.31
N ASN A 355 3.58 -20.73 -1.70
CA ASN A 355 2.45 -21.44 -1.10
C ASN A 355 1.94 -22.66 -1.90
N ALA A 356 2.73 -23.20 -2.83
CA ALA A 356 2.35 -24.45 -3.48
C ALA A 356 2.33 -25.62 -2.47
N GLU A 357 1.53 -26.66 -2.72
CA GLU A 357 1.24 -27.75 -1.80
C GLU A 357 2.48 -28.37 -1.15
N ASN A 358 3.53 -28.62 -1.93
CA ASN A 358 4.79 -29.23 -1.47
C ASN A 358 5.85 -28.19 -1.06
N SER A 359 5.45 -26.98 -0.70
CA SER A 359 6.38 -25.91 -0.42
C SER A 359 7.21 -26.16 0.85
N PRO A 360 8.53 -26.07 0.76
CA PRO A 360 9.39 -26.10 1.95
C PRO A 360 9.26 -24.84 2.82
N TYR A 361 8.53 -23.83 2.37
CA TYR A 361 8.22 -22.60 3.11
C TYR A 361 7.03 -22.74 4.06
N HIS A 362 6.33 -23.90 4.03
CA HIS A 362 5.42 -24.34 5.09
C HIS A 362 6.16 -24.68 6.40
N LYS A 363 7.50 -24.60 6.39
CA LYS A 363 8.35 -24.81 7.55
C LYS A 363 9.37 -23.70 7.67
N GLY A 364 9.45 -23.11 8.89
CA GLY A 364 10.42 -22.06 9.21
C GLY A 364 10.01 -20.66 8.72
N THR A 365 10.84 -19.68 9.01
CA THR A 365 10.55 -18.24 8.92
C THR A 365 11.47 -17.52 7.90
N ASP A 366 11.97 -18.24 6.88
CA ASP A 366 12.76 -17.61 5.82
C ASP A 366 11.92 -16.51 5.15
N LEU A 367 12.53 -15.39 4.80
CA LEU A 367 11.89 -14.20 4.21
C LEU A 367 11.01 -13.36 5.17
N MET A 368 10.72 -13.85 6.37
CA MET A 368 10.03 -13.08 7.42
C MET A 368 10.98 -12.72 8.56
N GLU A 369 11.94 -13.58 8.87
CA GLU A 369 12.92 -13.32 9.92
C GLU A 369 13.99 -12.34 9.43
N VAL A 370 14.03 -11.15 10.06
CA VAL A 370 15.03 -10.12 9.81
C VAL A 370 16.25 -10.38 10.72
N LYS A 371 17.41 -10.54 10.12
CA LYS A 371 18.70 -10.63 10.80
C LYS A 371 19.35 -9.27 10.86
N GLN A 372 19.68 -8.82 12.05
CA GLN A 372 20.36 -7.55 12.29
C GLN A 372 21.71 -7.78 13.00
N LEU A 373 22.74 -7.08 12.54
CA LEU A 373 24.04 -7.11 13.21
C LEU A 373 23.93 -6.42 14.57
N PHE A 374 24.39 -7.10 15.62
CA PHE A 374 24.35 -6.61 17.02
C PHE A 374 22.96 -6.38 17.63
N LYS A 375 21.89 -6.78 16.96
CA LYS A 375 20.53 -6.70 17.49
C LYS A 375 19.86 -8.08 17.47
N LYS A 376 18.85 -8.26 18.33
CA LYS A 376 18.01 -9.46 18.29
C LYS A 376 17.15 -9.44 17.02
N SER A 377 17.03 -10.60 16.35
CA SER A 377 16.07 -10.75 15.25
C SER A 377 14.64 -10.74 15.80
N ASN A 378 13.66 -10.46 14.91
CA ASN A 378 12.23 -10.58 15.23
C ASN A 378 11.73 -12.03 15.35
N LYS A 379 12.64 -13.02 15.45
CA LYS A 379 12.28 -14.46 15.51
C LYS A 379 11.28 -14.80 16.62
N ALA A 380 11.35 -14.10 17.76
CA ALA A 380 10.44 -14.32 18.87
C ALA A 380 8.99 -13.99 18.52
N GLU A 381 8.79 -12.94 17.71
CA GLU A 381 7.50 -12.47 17.23
C GLU A 381 6.88 -13.39 16.17
N LEU A 382 7.73 -14.20 15.51
CA LEU A 382 7.32 -15.20 14.51
C LEU A 382 7.11 -16.60 15.10
N LYS A 383 7.15 -16.76 16.43
CA LYS A 383 7.07 -18.07 17.09
C LYS A 383 5.78 -18.82 16.72
N GLY A 384 5.93 -20.08 16.35
CA GLY A 384 4.80 -20.97 16.00
C GLY A 384 4.24 -20.75 14.60
N LYS A 385 4.85 -19.89 13.78
CA LYS A 385 4.40 -19.58 12.42
C LYS A 385 5.48 -19.89 11.39
N ASN A 386 5.06 -20.02 10.14
CA ASN A 386 5.90 -20.30 9.00
C ASN A 386 5.81 -19.15 7.97
N THR A 387 6.71 -19.13 7.01
CA THR A 387 6.71 -18.11 5.93
C THR A 387 5.34 -18.01 5.23
N THR A 388 4.74 -19.15 4.89
CA THR A 388 3.45 -19.21 4.18
C THR A 388 2.24 -18.84 5.05
N ASP A 389 2.43 -18.70 6.35
CA ASP A 389 1.41 -18.10 7.20
C ASP A 389 1.31 -16.59 6.97
N PHE A 390 2.38 -15.96 6.53
CA PHE A 390 2.43 -14.51 6.30
C PHE A 390 2.24 -14.12 4.83
N ILE A 391 2.87 -14.85 3.91
CA ILE A 391 2.94 -14.48 2.49
C ILE A 391 2.75 -15.67 1.55
N ASP A 392 2.19 -15.42 0.38
CA ASP A 392 1.98 -16.43 -0.67
C ASP A 392 3.04 -16.37 -1.77
N PHE A 393 3.54 -15.17 -2.06
CA PHE A 393 4.54 -14.90 -3.09
C PHE A 393 5.65 -13.97 -2.58
N ALA A 394 6.83 -14.16 -3.13
CA ALA A 394 7.95 -13.22 -3.00
C ALA A 394 8.34 -12.69 -4.38
N VAL A 395 8.50 -11.38 -4.52
CA VAL A 395 9.11 -10.76 -5.69
C VAL A 395 10.50 -10.31 -5.32
N LEU A 396 11.52 -10.88 -5.95
CA LEU A 396 12.88 -10.37 -5.83
C LEU A 396 13.08 -9.22 -6.82
N ILE A 397 13.36 -8.04 -6.30
CA ILE A 397 13.62 -6.83 -7.06
C ILE A 397 15.11 -6.51 -6.92
N SER A 398 15.85 -6.57 -8.02
CA SER A 398 17.30 -6.38 -8.02
C SER A 398 17.69 -5.13 -8.83
N HIS A 399 18.80 -4.48 -8.41
CA HIS A 399 19.42 -3.36 -9.13
C HIS A 399 18.40 -2.24 -9.45
N SER A 400 17.52 -1.94 -8.50
CA SER A 400 16.62 -0.80 -8.65
C SER A 400 17.35 0.50 -8.31
N GLU A 401 17.16 1.51 -9.13
CA GLU A 401 17.47 2.88 -8.76
C GLU A 401 16.44 3.40 -7.75
N ASN A 402 16.78 4.49 -7.07
CA ASN A 402 15.87 5.22 -6.21
C ASN A 402 14.78 5.92 -7.04
N GLN A 403 13.65 6.16 -6.43
CA GLN A 403 12.64 7.08 -6.96
C GLN A 403 13.17 8.51 -6.98
N ILE A 404 12.63 9.35 -7.87
CA ILE A 404 13.02 10.75 -8.06
C ILE A 404 11.87 11.64 -7.58
N PRO A 405 12.12 12.56 -6.61
CA PRO A 405 11.12 13.54 -6.20
C PRO A 405 10.51 14.31 -7.38
N ILE A 406 9.19 14.51 -7.35
CA ILE A 406 8.50 15.21 -8.44
C ILE A 406 8.97 16.66 -8.57
N GLU A 407 9.47 17.25 -7.49
CA GLU A 407 10.04 18.61 -7.45
C GLU A 407 11.28 18.76 -8.34
N GLU A 408 12.01 17.69 -8.63
CA GLU A 408 13.17 17.76 -9.55
C GLU A 408 12.77 18.11 -10.98
N ILE A 409 11.57 17.71 -11.44
CA ILE A 409 11.06 18.15 -12.75
C ILE A 409 10.69 19.64 -12.72
N LEU A 410 10.24 20.14 -11.57
CA LEU A 410 9.73 21.50 -11.44
C LEU A 410 10.83 22.55 -11.40
N LYS A 411 12.04 22.20 -10.92
CA LYS A 411 13.21 23.07 -10.92
C LYS A 411 13.75 23.34 -12.33
N ASN A 412 13.50 22.43 -13.27
CA ASN A 412 14.05 22.47 -14.62
C ASN A 412 13.08 23.09 -15.65
N ARG A 413 11.98 23.68 -15.19
CA ARG A 413 11.00 24.42 -15.99
C ARG A 413 10.94 25.88 -15.56
#